data_d38123527f08e0898f237e922742a385
#
_entry.id   d38123527f08e0898f237e922742a385
#
_cell.length_a   1.000
_cell.length_b   1.000
_cell.length_c   1.000
_cell.angle_alpha   90.00
_cell.angle_beta   90.00
_cell.angle_gamma   90.00
#
_symmetry.space_group_name_H-M   'P 1'
#
loop_
_entity.id
_entity.type
_entity.pdbx_description
1 polymer ?
#
loop_
_entity_poly.entity_id
_entity_poly.type
_entity_poly.pdbx_seq_one_letter_code
_entity_poly.pdbx_strand_id
1 'polypeptide(L)'
;MNILLSSKVFGDDIVTEKLKHIINKNFNELKVLLISTPCIPYGPEKYLNELLKCGFKEENIIIFDYKNAFKYNNLDIDVIYVTGGNTFTGLKLIKECGFDKEIINYINNNIMYIGRSAGAHLITKNVEHVLEFDSNDVGLSDYNALGIFDGILICHFDKTREEVYNRLLENKQYNVYTLTNQELLHITNEKIEKL
;
A
#
# COMPACT_ATOMS: atom_id res chain seq x y z
N MET A 1 9.30 -10.58 -7.36
CA MET A 1 8.25 -9.77 -6.68
C MET A 1 8.65 -9.61 -5.22
N ASN A 2 8.61 -8.40 -4.69
CA ASN A 2 8.92 -8.08 -3.29
C ASN A 2 7.92 -7.02 -2.80
N ILE A 3 6.95 -7.44 -1.98
CA ILE A 3 5.83 -6.62 -1.55
C ILE A 3 5.72 -6.67 -0.03
N LEU A 4 5.54 -5.51 0.59
CA LEU A 4 5.35 -5.34 2.02
C LEU A 4 4.04 -4.58 2.27
N LEU A 5 3.11 -5.21 2.96
CA LEU A 5 1.80 -4.63 3.29
C LEU A 5 1.64 -4.48 4.79
N SER A 6 1.16 -3.34 5.23
CA SER A 6 0.91 -3.07 6.65
C SER A 6 -0.22 -2.07 6.83
N SER A 7 -0.81 -2.08 8.01
CA SER A 7 -1.78 -1.07 8.42
C SER A 7 -1.11 0.28 8.75
N LYS A 8 0.12 0.28 9.30
CA LYS A 8 0.78 1.50 9.83
C LYS A 8 2.29 1.61 9.57
N VAL A 9 2.80 1.08 8.47
CA VAL A 9 4.24 1.21 8.14
C VAL A 9 4.72 2.67 8.21
N PHE A 10 5.92 2.89 8.71
CA PHE A 10 6.57 4.20 9.00
C PHE A 10 5.82 5.10 10.00
N GLY A 11 4.61 4.73 10.41
CA GLY A 11 3.85 5.41 11.45
C GLY A 11 3.75 4.59 12.75
N ASP A 12 4.48 3.44 12.82
CA ASP A 12 4.58 2.57 13.98
C ASP A 12 6.02 2.04 14.06
N ASP A 13 6.66 2.19 15.22
CA ASP A 13 8.08 1.85 15.39
C ASP A 13 8.32 0.34 15.27
N ILE A 14 7.40 -0.50 15.77
CA ILE A 14 7.52 -1.97 15.70
C ILE A 14 7.51 -2.43 14.25
N VAL A 15 6.58 -1.94 13.46
CA VAL A 15 6.48 -2.28 12.02
C VAL A 15 7.68 -1.75 11.26
N THR A 16 8.15 -0.54 11.60
CA THR A 16 9.33 0.06 10.97
C THR A 16 10.60 -0.74 11.24
N GLU A 17 10.80 -1.26 12.45
CA GLU A 17 11.94 -2.13 12.75
C GLU A 17 11.87 -3.48 12.01
N LYS A 18 10.68 -4.11 11.93
CA LYS A 18 10.50 -5.30 11.09
C LYS A 18 10.87 -5.03 9.63
N LEU A 19 10.45 -3.87 9.11
CA LEU A 19 10.76 -3.44 7.74
C LEU A 19 12.26 -3.28 7.50
N LYS A 20 13.00 -2.68 8.45
CA LYS A 20 14.47 -2.54 8.38
C LYS A 20 15.17 -3.90 8.25
N HIS A 21 14.72 -4.90 9.02
CA HIS A 21 15.28 -6.24 8.94
C HIS A 21 15.06 -6.92 7.59
N ILE A 22 13.87 -6.71 6.97
CA ILE A 22 13.54 -7.29 5.68
C ILE A 22 14.32 -6.61 4.55
N ILE A 23 14.36 -5.28 4.55
CA ILE A 23 15.01 -4.50 3.49
C ILE A 23 16.53 -4.72 3.52
N ASN A 24 17.12 -4.88 4.70
CA ASN A 24 18.56 -5.12 4.91
C ASN A 24 19.47 -4.14 4.13
N LYS A 25 19.00 -2.89 3.97
CA LYS A 25 19.72 -1.75 3.41
C LYS A 25 19.48 -0.54 4.27
N ASN A 26 20.41 0.40 4.29
CA ASN A 26 20.21 1.67 4.97
C ASN A 26 19.12 2.48 4.24
N PHE A 27 18.15 2.99 4.96
CA PHE A 27 17.07 3.78 4.37
C PHE A 27 17.56 5.06 3.68
N ASN A 28 18.68 5.62 4.12
CA ASN A 28 19.30 6.80 3.51
C ASN A 28 19.87 6.55 2.09
N GLU A 29 20.00 5.30 1.67
CA GLU A 29 20.49 4.92 0.35
C GLU A 29 19.35 4.60 -0.63
N LEU A 30 18.12 4.43 -0.13
CA LEU A 30 16.97 4.03 -0.94
C LEU A 30 16.33 5.23 -1.63
N LYS A 31 16.09 5.08 -2.92
CA LYS A 31 15.29 6.00 -3.73
C LYS A 31 13.83 5.58 -3.69
N VAL A 32 12.95 6.48 -3.26
CA VAL A 32 11.53 6.19 -3.01
C VAL A 32 10.63 7.04 -3.89
N LEU A 33 9.70 6.39 -4.59
CA LEU A 33 8.54 7.06 -5.16
C LEU A 33 7.40 7.04 -4.12
N LEU A 34 7.11 8.19 -3.53
CA LEU A 34 6.05 8.38 -2.55
C LEU A 34 4.74 8.72 -3.26
N ILE A 35 3.79 7.78 -3.24
CA ILE A 35 2.43 7.97 -3.79
C ILE A 35 1.47 8.17 -2.61
N SER A 36 1.08 9.43 -2.40
CA SER A 36 0.14 9.77 -1.33
C SER A 36 -1.28 9.83 -1.87
N THR A 37 -2.17 9.02 -1.31
CA THR A 37 -3.59 9.14 -1.58
C THR A 37 -4.09 10.46 -0.98
N PRO A 38 -4.73 11.34 -1.75
CA PRO A 38 -5.34 12.55 -1.20
C PRO A 38 -6.34 12.19 -0.09
N CYS A 39 -6.10 12.66 1.10
CA CYS A 39 -6.94 12.41 2.26
C CYS A 39 -6.92 13.64 3.16
N ILE A 40 -8.07 14.24 3.39
CA ILE A 40 -8.21 15.34 4.36
C ILE A 40 -8.26 14.72 5.77
N PRO A 41 -7.48 15.22 6.75
CA PRO A 41 -6.66 16.45 6.72
C PRO A 41 -5.18 16.24 6.35
N TYR A 42 -4.76 15.08 5.84
CA TYR A 42 -3.36 14.73 5.67
C TYR A 42 -2.93 14.83 4.20
N GLY A 43 -1.91 15.65 3.95
CA GLY A 43 -1.22 15.74 2.66
C GLY A 43 0.03 14.84 2.59
N PRO A 44 0.77 14.86 1.45
CA PRO A 44 2.01 14.09 1.29
C PRO A 44 3.07 14.46 2.32
N GLU A 45 3.05 15.68 2.87
CA GLU A 45 4.01 16.19 3.85
C GLU A 45 4.04 15.34 5.13
N LYS A 46 2.90 14.80 5.56
CA LYS A 46 2.84 13.90 6.71
C LYS A 46 3.71 12.66 6.47
N TYR A 47 3.55 12.03 5.33
CA TYR A 47 4.26 10.79 4.98
C TYR A 47 5.73 11.04 4.64
N LEU A 48 6.04 12.18 4.02
CA LEU A 48 7.41 12.65 3.85
C LEU A 48 8.11 12.79 5.20
N ASN A 49 7.49 13.45 6.18
CA ASN A 49 8.05 13.61 7.52
C ASN A 49 8.22 12.26 8.25
N GLU A 50 7.32 11.30 8.06
CA GLU A 50 7.47 9.94 8.60
C GLU A 50 8.70 9.23 8.00
N LEU A 51 8.92 9.32 6.69
CA LEU A 51 10.09 8.75 6.01
C LEU A 51 11.40 9.40 6.50
N LEU A 52 11.44 10.74 6.60
CA LEU A 52 12.62 11.46 7.10
C LEU A 52 12.98 11.06 8.53
N LYS A 53 11.99 10.90 9.41
CA LYS A 53 12.19 10.41 10.78
C LYS A 53 12.74 8.98 10.83
N CYS A 54 12.41 8.14 9.86
CA CYS A 54 12.92 6.79 9.74
C CYS A 54 14.35 6.72 9.17
N GLY A 55 14.90 7.85 8.69
CA GLY A 55 16.26 7.95 8.19
C GLY A 55 16.40 7.98 6.67
N PHE A 56 15.31 8.10 5.92
CA PHE A 56 15.39 8.39 4.49
C PHE A 56 15.93 9.81 4.27
N LYS A 57 16.62 10.02 3.15
CA LYS A 57 17.08 11.36 2.74
C LYS A 57 16.06 12.02 1.83
N GLU A 58 15.81 13.30 2.05
CA GLU A 58 14.85 14.07 1.26
C GLU A 58 15.17 14.06 -0.23
N GLU A 59 16.45 14.18 -0.60
CA GLU A 59 16.91 14.13 -1.98
C GLU A 59 16.62 12.82 -2.71
N ASN A 60 16.35 11.73 -1.96
CA ASN A 60 16.01 10.41 -2.48
C ASN A 60 14.50 10.13 -2.52
N ILE A 61 13.67 11.09 -2.10
CA ILE A 61 12.21 10.92 -2.06
C ILE A 61 11.58 11.74 -3.19
N ILE A 62 10.95 11.04 -4.11
CA ILE A 62 10.20 11.63 -5.23
C ILE A 62 8.72 11.61 -4.85
N ILE A 63 8.07 12.77 -4.75
CA ILE A 63 6.64 12.86 -4.46
C ILE A 63 5.87 12.75 -5.78
N PHE A 64 4.95 11.79 -5.85
CA PHE A 64 4.13 11.53 -7.03
C PHE A 64 3.07 12.61 -7.25
N ASP A 65 2.95 13.08 -8.48
CA ASP A 65 1.91 14.00 -8.92
C ASP A 65 0.99 13.31 -9.95
N TYR A 66 -0.24 13.03 -9.55
CA TYR A 66 -1.26 12.38 -10.38
C TYR A 66 -1.52 13.09 -11.71
N LYS A 67 -1.37 14.43 -11.76
CA LYS A 67 -1.60 15.21 -12.99
C LYS A 67 -0.48 15.02 -14.03
N ASN A 68 0.67 14.57 -13.60
CA ASN A 68 1.85 14.39 -14.42
C ASN A 68 2.40 12.96 -14.32
N ALA A 69 1.54 11.96 -14.16
CA ALA A 69 1.89 10.56 -13.89
C ALA A 69 2.94 9.98 -14.85
N PHE A 70 2.91 10.36 -16.13
CA PHE A 70 3.86 9.89 -17.14
C PHE A 70 5.33 10.23 -16.84
N LYS A 71 5.59 11.25 -16.01
CA LYS A 71 6.97 11.63 -15.63
C LYS A 71 7.65 10.60 -14.74
N TYR A 72 6.86 9.72 -14.14
CA TYR A 72 7.33 8.72 -13.19
C TYR A 72 7.46 7.33 -13.79
N ASN A 73 7.33 7.20 -15.12
CA ASN A 73 7.54 5.95 -15.80
C ASN A 73 9.04 5.64 -15.93
N ASN A 74 9.42 4.39 -15.68
CA ASN A 74 10.79 3.89 -15.78
C ASN A 74 11.84 4.67 -14.97
N LEU A 75 11.46 5.16 -13.78
CA LEU A 75 12.41 5.78 -12.86
C LEU A 75 13.40 4.75 -12.30
N ASP A 76 14.64 5.19 -12.05
CA ASP A 76 15.62 4.45 -11.28
C ASP A 76 15.34 4.63 -9.78
N ILE A 77 14.49 3.75 -9.23
CA ILE A 77 14.04 3.76 -7.83
C ILE A 77 14.17 2.36 -7.21
N ASP A 78 14.30 2.31 -5.89
CA ASP A 78 14.32 1.06 -5.13
C ASP A 78 12.94 0.68 -4.59
N VAL A 79 12.11 1.67 -4.29
CA VAL A 79 10.86 1.49 -3.56
C VAL A 79 9.74 2.35 -4.14
N ILE A 80 8.55 1.76 -4.30
CA ILE A 80 7.28 2.48 -4.40
C ILE A 80 6.61 2.40 -3.02
N TYR A 81 6.37 3.53 -2.39
CA TYR A 81 5.60 3.61 -1.16
C TYR A 81 4.24 4.25 -1.42
N VAL A 82 3.17 3.45 -1.32
CA VAL A 82 1.78 3.91 -1.42
C VAL A 82 1.18 4.05 -0.03
N THR A 83 0.74 5.25 0.29
CA THR A 83 0.31 5.62 1.64
C THR A 83 -1.10 5.15 1.99
N GLY A 84 -1.48 5.33 3.24
CA GLY A 84 -2.88 5.27 3.67
C GLY A 84 -3.68 6.47 3.18
N GLY A 85 -4.98 6.40 3.40
CA GLY A 85 -5.97 7.39 2.98
C GLY A 85 -7.28 6.69 2.68
N ASN A 86 -8.12 7.27 1.82
CA ASN A 86 -9.33 6.62 1.36
C ASN A 86 -9.02 5.67 0.20
N THR A 87 -9.38 4.40 0.36
CA THR A 87 -9.08 3.33 -0.62
C THR A 87 -9.70 3.57 -1.97
N PHE A 88 -10.96 4.01 -2.02
CA PHE A 88 -11.69 4.23 -3.28
C PHE A 88 -11.14 5.42 -4.05
N THR A 89 -10.81 6.51 -3.35
CA THR A 89 -10.15 7.67 -3.95
C THR A 89 -8.79 7.29 -4.51
N GLY A 90 -7.97 6.55 -3.76
CA GLY A 90 -6.66 6.11 -4.22
C GLY A 90 -6.74 5.23 -5.45
N LEU A 91 -7.63 4.22 -5.43
CA LEU A 91 -7.81 3.31 -6.56
C LEU A 91 -8.31 4.02 -7.82
N LYS A 92 -9.28 4.92 -7.68
CA LYS A 92 -9.81 5.71 -8.79
C LYS A 92 -8.70 6.57 -9.41
N LEU A 93 -7.99 7.34 -8.63
CA LEU A 93 -6.95 8.25 -9.13
C LEU A 93 -5.79 7.52 -9.82
N ILE A 94 -5.34 6.40 -9.27
CA ILE A 94 -4.27 5.58 -9.87
C ILE A 94 -4.72 5.01 -11.22
N LYS A 95 -5.96 4.52 -11.34
CA LYS A 95 -6.50 4.01 -12.60
C LYS A 95 -6.74 5.13 -13.62
N GLU A 96 -7.31 6.26 -13.20
CA GLU A 96 -7.61 7.39 -14.09
C GLU A 96 -6.35 8.05 -14.67
N CYS A 97 -5.27 8.15 -13.88
CA CYS A 97 -4.00 8.67 -14.40
C CYS A 97 -3.17 7.64 -15.17
N GLY A 98 -3.62 6.36 -15.21
CA GLY A 98 -2.97 5.27 -15.95
C GLY A 98 -1.70 4.72 -15.30
N PHE A 99 -1.38 5.12 -14.06
CA PHE A 99 -0.18 4.69 -13.34
C PHE A 99 -0.31 3.29 -12.72
N ASP A 100 -1.52 2.73 -12.69
CA ASP A 100 -1.80 1.34 -12.29
C ASP A 100 -0.91 0.34 -13.03
N LYS A 101 -0.76 0.51 -14.34
CA LYS A 101 0.07 -0.35 -15.20
C LYS A 101 1.56 -0.21 -14.88
N GLU A 102 1.99 0.99 -14.56
CA GLU A 102 3.38 1.24 -14.22
C GLU A 102 3.75 0.69 -12.83
N ILE A 103 2.84 0.76 -11.85
CA ILE A 103 3.02 0.06 -10.56
C ILE A 103 3.23 -1.44 -10.78
N ILE A 104 2.40 -2.06 -11.63
CA ILE A 104 2.54 -3.49 -12.00
C ILE A 104 3.90 -3.75 -12.66
N ASN A 105 4.31 -2.88 -13.58
CA ASN A 105 5.61 -2.96 -14.26
C ASN A 105 6.78 -2.89 -13.27
N TYR A 106 6.77 -1.94 -12.34
CA TYR A 106 7.79 -1.81 -11.31
C TYR A 106 7.89 -3.07 -10.43
N ILE A 107 6.76 -3.58 -9.96
CA ILE A 107 6.72 -4.81 -9.13
C ILE A 107 7.26 -6.02 -9.90
N ASN A 108 6.92 -6.16 -11.18
CA ASN A 108 7.42 -7.23 -12.03
C ASN A 108 8.94 -7.12 -12.29
N ASN A 109 9.49 -5.91 -12.26
CA ASN A 109 10.93 -5.64 -12.33
C ASN A 109 11.63 -5.66 -10.96
N ASN A 110 11.01 -6.27 -9.95
CA ASN A 110 11.53 -6.43 -8.59
C ASN A 110 11.77 -5.13 -7.81
N ILE A 111 11.19 -4.01 -8.24
CA ILE A 111 11.11 -2.83 -7.39
C ILE A 111 10.19 -3.15 -6.22
N MET A 112 10.63 -2.82 -5.01
CA MET A 112 9.87 -3.11 -3.81
C MET A 112 8.61 -2.25 -3.74
N TYR A 113 7.47 -2.89 -3.48
CA TYR A 113 6.22 -2.20 -3.18
C TYR A 113 5.97 -2.21 -1.68
N ILE A 114 5.77 -1.04 -1.10
CA ILE A 114 5.35 -0.88 0.30
C ILE A 114 3.96 -0.25 0.29
N GLY A 115 2.95 -1.00 0.76
CA GLY A 115 1.57 -0.54 0.86
C GLY A 115 1.14 -0.33 2.31
N ARG A 116 0.64 0.87 2.63
CA ARG A 116 0.07 1.17 3.95
C ARG A 116 -1.44 1.35 3.85
N SER A 117 -2.23 0.59 4.64
CA SER A 117 -3.69 0.73 4.73
C SER A 117 -4.33 0.78 3.33
N ALA A 118 -4.88 1.92 2.88
CA ALA A 118 -5.39 2.06 1.52
C ALA A 118 -4.40 1.57 0.46
N GLY A 119 -3.11 1.94 0.56
CA GLY A 119 -2.06 1.46 -0.35
C GLY A 119 -1.86 -0.05 -0.30
N ALA A 120 -2.13 -0.70 0.83
CA ALA A 120 -2.12 -2.16 0.91
C ALA A 120 -3.31 -2.80 0.18
N HIS A 121 -4.48 -2.17 0.25
CA HIS A 121 -5.67 -2.62 -0.47
C HIS A 121 -5.54 -2.51 -2.00
N LEU A 122 -4.83 -1.50 -2.51
CA LEU A 122 -4.75 -1.23 -3.95
C LEU A 122 -4.22 -2.40 -4.78
N ILE A 123 -3.34 -3.24 -4.23
CA ILE A 123 -2.74 -4.36 -4.98
C ILE A 123 -3.48 -5.68 -4.83
N THR A 124 -4.53 -5.73 -4.01
CA THR A 124 -5.37 -6.93 -3.80
C THR A 124 -6.25 -7.24 -5.00
N LYS A 125 -7.06 -8.30 -4.92
CA LYS A 125 -8.02 -8.67 -5.97
C LYS A 125 -9.19 -7.70 -6.04
N ASN A 126 -9.74 -7.33 -4.88
CA ASN A 126 -10.97 -6.57 -4.78
C ASN A 126 -11.02 -5.77 -3.48
N VAL A 127 -11.69 -4.63 -3.50
CA VAL A 127 -11.81 -3.73 -2.34
C VAL A 127 -13.26 -3.46 -1.92
N GLU A 128 -14.24 -4.24 -2.41
CA GLU A 128 -15.66 -4.03 -2.08
C GLU A 128 -15.93 -4.09 -0.58
N HIS A 129 -15.28 -5.03 0.14
CA HIS A 129 -15.40 -5.15 1.58
C HIS A 129 -14.94 -3.91 2.36
N VAL A 130 -14.14 -3.04 1.73
CA VAL A 130 -13.67 -1.80 2.35
C VAL A 130 -14.80 -0.76 2.48
N LEU A 131 -15.95 -0.94 1.80
CA LEU A 131 -17.17 -0.13 2.02
C LEU A 131 -17.65 -0.13 3.48
N GLU A 132 -17.28 -1.14 4.25
CA GLU A 132 -17.58 -1.21 5.69
C GLU A 132 -16.73 -0.23 6.53
N PHE A 133 -15.63 0.31 5.96
CA PHE A 133 -14.61 1.07 6.68
C PHE A 133 -14.31 2.44 6.08
N ASP A 134 -14.41 2.57 4.76
CA ASP A 134 -14.15 3.80 4.00
C ASP A 134 -15.41 4.24 3.25
N SER A 135 -15.66 5.55 3.19
CA SER A 135 -16.71 6.10 2.34
C SER A 135 -16.29 6.05 0.86
N ASN A 136 -17.23 5.72 -0.02
CA ASN A 136 -17.04 5.75 -1.46
C ASN A 136 -17.57 7.06 -2.07
N ASP A 137 -17.07 8.19 -1.61
CA ASP A 137 -17.52 9.53 -2.03
C ASP A 137 -17.20 9.83 -3.51
N VAL A 138 -16.24 9.09 -4.07
CA VAL A 138 -15.85 9.22 -5.48
C VAL A 138 -16.71 8.41 -6.44
N GLY A 139 -17.70 7.65 -5.94
CA GLY A 139 -18.65 6.87 -6.74
C GLY A 139 -17.96 5.75 -7.56
N LEU A 140 -16.95 5.10 -7.02
CA LEU A 140 -16.31 3.96 -7.69
C LEU A 140 -17.31 2.80 -7.79
N SER A 141 -17.54 2.28 -9.00
CA SER A 141 -18.47 1.18 -9.28
C SER A 141 -17.76 -0.15 -9.57
N ASP A 142 -16.50 -0.10 -10.01
CA ASP A 142 -15.66 -1.27 -10.20
C ASP A 142 -14.70 -1.40 -9.01
N TYR A 143 -14.93 -2.37 -8.14
CA TYR A 143 -14.13 -2.63 -6.94
C TYR A 143 -12.93 -3.55 -7.18
N ASN A 144 -12.67 -3.99 -8.41
CA ASN A 144 -11.45 -4.71 -8.73
C ASN A 144 -10.24 -3.81 -8.49
N ALA A 145 -9.30 -4.27 -7.69
CA ALA A 145 -8.04 -3.57 -7.45
C ALA A 145 -7.00 -3.92 -8.53
N LEU A 146 -5.71 -3.82 -8.26
CA LEU A 146 -4.68 -4.12 -9.27
C LEU A 146 -4.44 -5.63 -9.47
N GLY A 147 -4.94 -6.47 -8.57
CA GLY A 147 -4.93 -7.93 -8.71
C GLY A 147 -3.57 -8.60 -8.65
N ILE A 148 -2.56 -7.92 -8.13
CA ILE A 148 -1.18 -8.43 -8.02
C ILE A 148 -1.08 -9.45 -6.88
N PHE A 149 -1.72 -9.16 -5.76
CA PHE A 149 -1.81 -10.05 -4.60
C PHE A 149 -3.04 -10.93 -4.71
N ASP A 150 -2.84 -12.26 -4.62
CA ASP A 150 -3.93 -13.25 -4.76
C ASP A 150 -4.75 -13.39 -3.48
N GLY A 151 -5.51 -12.37 -3.16
CA GLY A 151 -6.38 -12.31 -1.99
C GLY A 151 -6.95 -10.93 -1.77
N ILE A 152 -7.69 -10.81 -0.68
CA ILE A 152 -8.16 -9.53 -0.12
C ILE A 152 -7.60 -9.34 1.28
N LEU A 153 -7.51 -8.09 1.73
CA LEU A 153 -6.85 -7.74 2.97
C LEU A 153 -7.76 -6.87 3.83
N ILE A 154 -7.86 -7.18 5.11
CA ILE A 154 -8.49 -6.32 6.12
C ILE A 154 -7.37 -5.67 6.94
N CYS A 155 -7.09 -4.41 6.69
CA CYS A 155 -6.18 -3.60 7.51
C CYS A 155 -6.82 -3.19 8.83
N HIS A 156 -6.00 -2.76 9.81
CA HIS A 156 -6.43 -2.31 11.14
C HIS A 156 -7.33 -3.33 11.84
N PHE A 157 -7.03 -4.61 11.64
CA PHE A 157 -7.85 -5.69 12.14
C PHE A 157 -7.87 -5.71 13.68
N ASP A 158 -9.08 -5.70 14.20
CA ASP A 158 -9.40 -5.86 15.62
C ASP A 158 -10.80 -6.51 15.76
N LYS A 159 -11.29 -6.59 16.98
CA LYS A 159 -12.62 -7.20 17.28
C LYS A 159 -13.78 -6.54 16.52
N THR A 160 -13.68 -5.27 16.18
CA THR A 160 -14.76 -4.55 15.45
C THR A 160 -14.88 -5.00 14.00
N ARG A 161 -13.87 -5.67 13.45
CA ARG A 161 -13.80 -6.15 12.07
C ARG A 161 -13.98 -7.66 11.94
N GLU A 162 -14.19 -8.38 13.05
CA GLU A 162 -14.37 -9.83 13.06
C GLU A 162 -15.61 -10.29 12.28
N GLU A 163 -16.71 -9.55 12.35
CA GLU A 163 -17.94 -9.88 11.62
C GLU A 163 -17.72 -9.84 10.10
N VAL A 164 -17.06 -8.79 9.61
CA VAL A 164 -16.70 -8.67 8.18
C VAL A 164 -15.77 -9.79 7.76
N TYR A 165 -14.77 -10.10 8.56
CA TYR A 165 -13.84 -11.19 8.31
C TYR A 165 -14.56 -12.55 8.18
N ASN A 166 -15.43 -12.89 9.14
CA ASN A 166 -16.16 -14.15 9.14
C ASN A 166 -17.08 -14.27 7.92
N ARG A 167 -17.80 -13.21 7.56
CA ARG A 167 -18.64 -13.17 6.36
C ARG A 167 -17.84 -13.40 5.08
N LEU A 168 -16.64 -12.81 4.97
CA LEU A 168 -15.77 -13.00 3.82
C LEU A 168 -15.21 -14.42 3.72
N LEU A 169 -14.88 -15.05 4.86
CA LEU A 169 -14.46 -16.46 4.90
C LEU A 169 -15.57 -17.41 4.47
N GLU A 170 -16.81 -17.16 4.91
CA GLU A 170 -17.97 -17.97 4.53
C GLU A 170 -18.26 -17.90 3.03
N ASN A 171 -18.03 -16.75 2.42
CA ASN A 171 -18.25 -16.48 0.99
C ASN A 171 -17.28 -17.24 0.08
N LYS A 172 -16.10 -17.61 0.57
CA LYS A 172 -15.06 -18.40 -0.12
C LYS A 172 -14.64 -17.88 -1.50
N GLN A 173 -14.91 -16.62 -1.78
CA GLN A 173 -14.59 -16.01 -3.08
C GLN A 173 -13.11 -15.66 -3.21
N TYR A 174 -12.48 -15.28 -2.09
CA TYR A 174 -11.09 -14.85 -2.02
C TYR A 174 -10.37 -15.46 -0.82
N ASN A 175 -9.05 -15.57 -0.92
CA ASN A 175 -8.21 -15.73 0.26
C ASN A 175 -8.27 -14.46 1.09
N VAL A 176 -8.62 -14.54 2.38
CA VAL A 176 -8.79 -13.39 3.26
C VAL A 176 -7.62 -13.31 4.22
N TYR A 177 -6.95 -12.17 4.21
CA TYR A 177 -5.84 -11.86 5.11
C TYR A 177 -6.23 -10.72 6.05
N THR A 178 -5.66 -10.72 7.24
CA THR A 178 -5.86 -9.66 8.23
C THR A 178 -4.53 -9.11 8.70
N LEU A 179 -4.48 -7.80 8.93
CA LEU A 179 -3.32 -7.14 9.54
C LEU A 179 -3.79 -6.21 10.67
N THR A 180 -3.30 -6.47 11.87
CA THR A 180 -3.38 -5.52 12.98
C THR A 180 -2.50 -4.30 12.70
N ASN A 181 -2.44 -3.35 13.61
CA ASN A 181 -1.59 -2.17 13.45
C ASN A 181 -0.08 -2.48 13.57
N GLN A 182 0.27 -3.64 14.13
CA GLN A 182 1.66 -4.05 14.40
C GLN A 182 2.13 -5.22 13.53
N GLU A 183 1.31 -5.66 12.60
CA GLU A 183 1.63 -6.74 11.69
C GLU A 183 2.06 -6.23 10.32
N LEU A 184 2.88 -7.03 9.67
CA LEU A 184 3.40 -6.85 8.32
C LEU A 184 3.17 -8.13 7.53
N LEU A 185 2.69 -8.02 6.29
CA LEU A 185 2.64 -9.12 5.34
C LEU A 185 3.75 -8.94 4.31
N HIS A 186 4.69 -9.88 4.28
CA HIS A 186 5.77 -9.92 3.30
C HIS A 186 5.44 -10.96 2.24
N ILE A 187 5.39 -10.53 0.99
CA ILE A 187 5.02 -11.34 -0.17
C ILE A 187 6.19 -11.36 -1.14
N THR A 188 6.69 -12.56 -1.40
CA THR A 188 7.73 -12.82 -2.40
C THR A 188 7.19 -13.79 -3.47
N ASN A 189 8.02 -14.14 -4.46
CA ASN A 189 7.65 -15.19 -5.43
C ASN A 189 7.51 -16.57 -4.79
N GLU A 190 8.12 -16.78 -3.62
CA GLU A 190 8.21 -18.11 -2.99
C GLU A 190 7.20 -18.28 -1.85
N LYS A 191 6.89 -17.20 -1.12
CA LYS A 191 6.05 -17.29 0.09
C LYS A 191 5.30 -16.01 0.39
N ILE A 192 4.24 -16.18 1.18
CA ILE A 192 3.53 -15.13 1.90
C ILE A 192 3.78 -15.35 3.37
N GLU A 193 4.33 -14.38 4.07
CA GLU A 193 4.70 -14.47 5.48
C GLU A 193 4.11 -13.30 6.25
N LYS A 194 3.40 -13.62 7.33
CA LYS A 194 2.87 -12.63 8.26
C LYS A 194 3.82 -12.53 9.45
N LEU A 195 4.29 -11.32 9.73
CA LEU A 195 5.29 -10.99 10.71
C LEU A 195 4.74 -10.10 11.82
#